data_575fa799573bddc392a645e73f253189
#
_entry.id   575fa799573bddc392a645e73f253189
#
_cell.length_a   1.000
_cell.length_b   1.000
_cell.length_c   1.000
_cell.angle_alpha   90.00
_cell.angle_beta   90.00
_cell.angle_gamma   90.00
#
_symmetry.space_group_name_H-M   'P 1'
#
loop_
_entity.id
_entity.type
_entity.pdbx_description
1 polymer ?
#
loop_
_entity_poly.entity_id
_entity_poly.type
_entity_poly.pdbx_seq_one_letter_code
_entity_poly.pdbx_strand_id
1 'polypeptide(L)'
;MSKDAYRTGRTIPARRSAPICHLLRCAVVTAAAIMLLAPGAQSGYGATRPKAPLAARSPQPDAASTLRPEPLTLRDSQLEPIDWNALDGWAADDHAAAFATFVTSCRPLLRTIPPASDTRPMYFALKQVCSRAAAAGRLAEAQARLFFERNFRPLRIAKLGEGAGFLTGYYEPIVDGSRFPTRIFKVPIYRRPPDLVPPANGAGPGFPNKGQSLRRTSSGELVPYYDRGEILDGALDGQHLEICWIKDPTDALVIQIQGSARVRLEDGTMLRINYDGHNGYPYVPVGRILIERNIIPREEMSLERIREWMRANPQDAEEVRRQNRSFVFFRIVGLSDDREAVGAQGVPLTPGRSIAVDNALHVYGTPFFIRAGRSLTGEKQTTSFDRLMIAQDTGSAIVGPARADIYWGAGDEAGRIAGRIRDPGTFAMLVPREIDPVVAGAQMPLPPKRPPPAAATRKRTPSAKTAHSGSRSVAHSRCCVGARSLQPTPPVQRAFRTERSRPKARARWP
;
A
#
# COMPACT_ATOMS: atom_id res chain seq x y z
N MET A 1 -48.32 34.32 36.55
CA MET A 1 -48.01 34.95 37.87
C MET A 1 -46.50 34.76 38.05
N SER A 2 -45.81 35.79 37.76
CA SER A 2 -45.01 36.74 38.59
C SER A 2 -43.60 36.17 38.87
N LYS A 3 -42.55 36.69 38.23
CA LYS A 3 -41.61 37.80 38.59
C LYS A 3 -40.81 37.44 39.86
N ASP A 4 -39.51 37.57 40.02
CA ASP A 4 -38.53 38.58 39.67
C ASP A 4 -37.10 38.02 40.01
N ALA A 5 -36.15 38.30 39.17
CA ALA A 5 -34.95 39.08 39.31
C ALA A 5 -34.03 38.89 40.55
N TYR A 6 -32.75 38.58 40.29
CA TYR A 6 -31.65 39.34 40.88
C TYR A 6 -30.36 39.32 40.03
N ARG A 7 -29.95 40.49 39.68
CA ARG A 7 -28.74 40.92 38.97
C ARG A 7 -27.69 41.22 40.05
N THR A 8 -26.46 40.69 39.97
CA THR A 8 -25.28 41.46 40.43
C THR A 8 -24.09 41.06 39.60
N GLY A 9 -23.56 42.09 38.89
CA GLY A 9 -22.35 42.04 38.12
C GLY A 9 -21.11 42.21 39.01
N ARG A 10 -19.99 41.67 38.54
CA ARG A 10 -18.64 42.13 38.85
C ARG A 10 -17.77 42.08 37.61
N THR A 11 -17.53 43.24 37.08
CA THR A 11 -16.48 43.55 36.09
C THR A 11 -15.12 43.51 36.76
N ILE A 12 -14.15 42.85 36.14
CA ILE A 12 -12.72 42.96 36.46
C ILE A 12 -12.00 43.49 35.20
N PRO A 13 -11.11 44.51 35.36
CA PRO A 13 -10.60 45.26 34.22
C PRO A 13 -9.42 44.60 33.52
N ALA A 14 -9.31 44.88 32.23
CA ALA A 14 -8.22 44.50 31.33
C ALA A 14 -6.91 45.19 31.74
N ARG A 15 -5.83 44.40 31.90
CA ARG A 15 -4.45 44.92 31.93
C ARG A 15 -3.89 44.91 30.50
N ARG A 16 -3.63 46.11 30.03
CA ARG A 16 -2.78 46.39 28.87
C ARG A 16 -1.32 46.14 29.27
N SER A 17 -0.57 45.40 28.49
CA SER A 17 0.89 45.35 28.54
C SER A 17 1.44 45.79 27.18
N ALA A 18 2.22 46.81 27.19
CA ALA A 18 2.88 47.41 26.04
C ALA A 18 4.11 46.60 25.56
N PRO A 19 4.59 46.81 24.33
CA PRO A 19 5.68 46.03 23.75
C PRO A 19 7.04 46.64 24.15
N ILE A 20 8.00 45.76 24.50
CA ILE A 20 9.40 46.13 24.70
C ILE A 20 10.13 45.84 23.39
N CYS A 21 10.58 46.95 22.80
CA CYS A 21 11.49 47.03 21.68
C CYS A 21 12.92 46.76 22.17
N HIS A 22 13.62 45.76 21.72
CA HIS A 22 15.07 45.63 21.85
C HIS A 22 15.72 45.64 20.47
N LEU A 23 16.28 46.79 20.14
CA LEU A 23 17.30 47.02 19.13
C LEU A 23 18.59 46.31 19.56
N LEU A 24 19.14 45.46 18.71
CA LEU A 24 20.55 45.12 18.76
C LEU A 24 21.16 45.19 17.35
N ARG A 25 22.20 45.96 17.31
CA ARG A 25 23.00 46.54 16.22
C ARG A 25 23.68 45.48 15.35
N CYS A 26 23.71 45.81 14.06
CA CYS A 26 24.65 45.30 13.06
C CYS A 26 26.10 45.55 13.44
N ALA A 27 26.95 44.54 13.25
CA ALA A 27 28.39 44.73 13.11
C ALA A 27 28.81 44.19 11.74
N VAL A 28 29.16 45.11 10.86
CA VAL A 28 29.82 44.84 9.57
C VAL A 28 31.31 44.69 9.85
N VAL A 29 31.93 43.64 9.43
CA VAL A 29 33.38 43.47 9.39
C VAL A 29 33.82 43.37 7.93
N THR A 30 34.38 44.48 7.47
CA THR A 30 35.18 44.58 6.24
C THR A 30 36.62 44.16 6.54
N ALA A 31 37.14 43.19 5.77
CA ALA A 31 38.57 42.90 5.76
C ALA A 31 39.18 43.26 4.41
N ALA A 32 40.15 44.16 4.48
CA ALA A 32 40.86 44.74 3.36
C ALA A 32 41.93 43.80 2.78
N ALA A 33 42.13 43.95 1.48
CA ALA A 33 43.23 43.32 0.73
C ALA A 33 44.58 44.00 1.07
N ILE A 34 45.62 43.19 1.21
CA ILE A 34 47.02 43.67 1.22
C ILE A 34 47.74 42.99 0.05
N MET A 35 48.13 43.84 -0.92
CA MET A 35 49.18 43.52 -1.92
C MET A 35 50.55 43.66 -1.28
N LEU A 36 51.45 42.70 -1.53
CA LEU A 36 52.87 42.87 -1.31
C LEU A 36 53.61 42.48 -2.61
N LEU A 37 54.25 43.48 -3.16
CA LEU A 37 55.28 43.44 -4.21
C LEU A 37 56.61 42.93 -3.64
N ALA A 38 57.33 42.10 -4.40
CA ALA A 38 58.75 41.86 -4.19
C ALA A 38 59.48 41.68 -5.52
N PRO A 39 60.71 42.14 -5.65
CA PRO A 39 61.42 42.15 -6.93
C PRO A 39 62.50 41.09 -7.08
N GLY A 40 62.68 40.66 -8.29
CA GLY A 40 63.90 40.50 -9.05
C GLY A 40 64.97 39.48 -8.67
N ALA A 41 65.31 38.63 -9.59
CA ALA A 41 66.69 38.29 -9.95
C ALA A 41 66.78 37.62 -11.32
N GLN A 42 67.67 38.12 -12.15
CA GLN A 42 68.04 37.69 -13.49
C GLN A 42 68.98 36.47 -13.46
N SER A 43 68.94 35.67 -14.48
CA SER A 43 70.04 35.21 -15.37
C SER A 43 69.92 33.77 -15.81
N GLY A 44 70.10 33.52 -17.09
CA GLY A 44 70.41 32.21 -17.64
C GLY A 44 70.04 32.02 -19.12
N TYR A 45 70.97 32.39 -20.05
CA TYR A 45 70.89 32.08 -21.48
C TYR A 45 70.83 30.58 -21.75
N GLY A 46 69.89 30.18 -22.60
CA GLY A 46 69.88 28.83 -23.19
C GLY A 46 69.04 28.85 -24.48
N ALA A 47 69.70 29.00 -25.60
CA ALA A 47 69.08 28.99 -26.91
C ALA A 47 68.70 27.56 -27.32
N THR A 48 67.42 27.33 -27.65
CA THR A 48 67.00 26.14 -28.43
C THR A 48 65.90 26.49 -29.41
N ARG A 49 65.99 25.92 -30.59
CA ARG A 49 65.31 26.05 -31.86
C ARG A 49 63.79 26.27 -31.82
N PRO A 50 63.21 26.97 -32.77
CA PRO A 50 61.75 27.14 -32.92
C PRO A 50 61.10 25.88 -33.44
N LYS A 51 60.12 25.32 -32.69
CA LYS A 51 59.16 24.36 -33.20
C LYS A 51 58.02 25.10 -33.88
N ALA A 52 57.59 24.55 -35.04
CA ALA A 52 56.48 25.03 -35.81
C ALA A 52 55.18 25.17 -35.02
N PRO A 53 54.28 26.13 -35.37
CA PRO A 53 53.05 26.36 -34.64
C PRO A 53 52.10 25.18 -34.89
N LEU A 54 51.69 24.54 -33.76
CA LEU A 54 50.52 23.65 -33.78
C LEU A 54 49.30 24.52 -34.11
N ALA A 55 48.64 24.10 -35.20
CA ALA A 55 47.34 24.63 -35.59
C ALA A 55 46.38 24.55 -34.37
N ALA A 56 45.84 25.72 -33.98
CA ALA A 56 44.78 25.81 -32.99
C ALA A 56 43.59 24.99 -33.47
N ARG A 57 43.31 23.83 -32.82
CA ARG A 57 42.03 23.16 -32.95
C ARG A 57 40.97 24.12 -32.41
N SER A 58 40.09 24.59 -33.28
CA SER A 58 38.85 25.22 -32.88
C SER A 58 38.12 24.31 -31.87
N PRO A 59 37.59 24.85 -30.77
CA PRO A 59 36.74 24.06 -29.90
C PRO A 59 35.53 23.63 -30.72
N GLN A 60 35.42 22.31 -30.98
CA GLN A 60 34.16 21.71 -31.39
C GLN A 60 33.10 22.12 -30.35
N PRO A 61 31.97 22.64 -30.77
CA PRO A 61 30.88 22.86 -29.86
C PRO A 61 30.59 21.50 -29.20
N ASP A 62 30.67 21.44 -27.86
CA ASP A 62 30.22 20.33 -27.06
C ASP A 62 28.84 19.94 -27.62
N ALA A 63 28.79 18.73 -28.20
CA ALA A 63 27.52 18.11 -28.52
C ALA A 63 26.74 18.06 -27.22
N ALA A 64 25.85 19.04 -27.03
CA ALA A 64 24.83 18.96 -26.01
C ALA A 64 24.23 17.58 -26.18
N SER A 65 24.60 16.69 -25.25
CA SER A 65 24.01 15.37 -25.10
C SER A 65 22.54 15.63 -24.89
N THR A 66 21.79 15.67 -25.96
CA THR A 66 20.35 15.56 -25.94
C THR A 66 20.10 14.15 -25.37
N LEU A 67 19.98 14.10 -24.05
CA LEU A 67 19.46 12.94 -23.34
C LEU A 67 18.10 12.66 -23.99
N ARG A 68 18.09 11.73 -24.97
CA ARG A 68 16.82 11.19 -25.47
C ARG A 68 16.15 10.59 -24.24
N PRO A 69 14.91 11.01 -23.92
CA PRO A 69 14.23 10.44 -22.77
C PRO A 69 14.17 8.92 -22.96
N GLU A 70 14.69 8.21 -21.97
CA GLU A 70 14.60 6.75 -21.99
C GLU A 70 13.14 6.32 -22.00
N PRO A 71 12.79 5.29 -22.78
CA PRO A 71 11.43 4.81 -22.85
C PRO A 71 10.94 4.31 -21.49
N LEU A 72 9.68 4.61 -21.16
CA LEU A 72 9.03 4.10 -19.96
C LEU A 72 8.74 2.61 -20.13
N THR A 73 9.45 1.77 -19.40
CA THR A 73 9.18 0.34 -19.32
C THR A 73 8.70 -0.01 -17.92
N LEU A 74 7.62 -0.77 -17.82
CA LEU A 74 7.10 -1.32 -16.57
C LEU A 74 7.00 -2.83 -16.70
N ARG A 75 7.59 -3.54 -15.73
CA ARG A 75 7.62 -5.00 -15.75
C ARG A 75 6.20 -5.58 -15.73
N ASP A 76 5.98 -6.65 -16.49
CA ASP A 76 4.73 -7.42 -16.57
C ASP A 76 3.50 -6.58 -16.97
N SER A 77 3.72 -5.44 -17.67
CA SER A 77 2.64 -4.54 -18.06
C SER A 77 2.60 -4.29 -19.57
N GLN A 78 1.41 -4.04 -20.05
CA GLN A 78 1.15 -3.49 -21.38
C GLN A 78 0.73 -2.03 -21.25
N LEU A 79 1.34 -1.16 -22.07
CA LEU A 79 1.09 0.27 -22.10
C LEU A 79 0.62 0.62 -23.51
N GLU A 80 -0.52 1.29 -23.60
CA GLU A 80 -1.12 1.72 -24.87
C GLU A 80 -1.36 3.24 -24.81
N PRO A 81 -0.73 4.05 -25.67
CA PRO A 81 -1.07 5.46 -25.78
C PRO A 81 -2.53 5.62 -26.21
N ILE A 82 -3.25 6.51 -25.54
CA ILE A 82 -4.64 6.83 -25.86
C ILE A 82 -4.84 8.34 -25.86
N ASP A 83 -5.85 8.81 -26.58
CA ASP A 83 -6.23 10.22 -26.59
C ASP A 83 -7.13 10.56 -25.40
N TRP A 84 -7.12 11.84 -24.98
CA TRP A 84 -7.99 12.34 -23.93
C TRP A 84 -9.48 12.10 -24.23
N ASN A 85 -9.88 12.16 -25.50
CA ASN A 85 -11.25 11.89 -25.94
C ASN A 85 -11.67 10.42 -25.79
N ALA A 86 -10.71 9.51 -25.65
CA ALA A 86 -10.96 8.09 -25.40
C ALA A 86 -11.16 7.79 -23.89
N LEU A 87 -11.02 8.81 -23.02
CA LEU A 87 -11.28 8.71 -21.59
C LEU A 87 -12.72 9.15 -21.29
N ASP A 88 -13.67 8.23 -21.46
CA ASP A 88 -15.06 8.53 -21.08
C ASP A 88 -15.13 8.95 -19.59
N GLY A 89 -15.90 9.97 -19.28
CA GLY A 89 -16.03 10.53 -17.94
C GLY A 89 -14.93 11.52 -17.55
N TRP A 90 -13.83 11.64 -18.33
CA TRP A 90 -12.74 12.58 -18.05
C TRP A 90 -13.24 14.00 -17.86
N ALA A 91 -14.07 14.48 -18.77
CA ALA A 91 -14.56 15.87 -18.75
C ALA A 91 -15.51 16.18 -17.56
N ALA A 92 -16.09 15.16 -16.93
CA ALA A 92 -17.06 15.29 -15.85
C ALA A 92 -16.45 15.09 -14.45
N ASP A 93 -15.17 14.73 -14.35
CA ASP A 93 -14.50 14.54 -13.07
C ASP A 93 -14.14 15.88 -12.40
N ASP A 94 -14.11 15.92 -11.08
CA ASP A 94 -13.61 17.05 -10.28
C ASP A 94 -12.09 17.12 -10.31
N HIS A 95 -11.55 17.78 -11.35
CA HIS A 95 -10.11 17.96 -11.54
C HIS A 95 -9.48 18.91 -10.51
N ALA A 96 -10.26 19.82 -9.92
CA ALA A 96 -9.77 20.72 -8.88
C ALA A 96 -9.40 19.94 -7.62
N ALA A 97 -10.24 18.99 -7.19
CA ALA A 97 -9.94 18.10 -6.08
C ALA A 97 -8.74 17.18 -6.39
N ALA A 98 -8.68 16.62 -7.60
CA ALA A 98 -7.55 15.81 -8.06
C ALA A 98 -6.24 16.63 -8.08
N PHE A 99 -6.28 17.87 -8.54
CA PHE A 99 -5.13 18.76 -8.56
C PHE A 99 -4.63 19.13 -7.16
N ALA A 100 -5.53 19.41 -6.23
CA ALA A 100 -5.17 19.67 -4.83
C ALA A 100 -4.46 18.45 -4.20
N THR A 101 -4.95 17.24 -4.48
CA THR A 101 -4.33 15.98 -4.06
C THR A 101 -2.95 15.80 -4.70
N PHE A 102 -2.82 16.10 -6.00
CA PHE A 102 -1.55 16.04 -6.73
C PHE A 102 -0.53 17.03 -6.14
N VAL A 103 -0.90 18.27 -5.87
CA VAL A 103 -0.03 19.28 -5.23
C VAL A 103 0.45 18.80 -3.85
N THR A 104 -0.40 18.09 -3.10
CA THR A 104 -0.01 17.48 -1.82
C THR A 104 1.10 16.45 -2.03
N SER A 105 1.01 15.60 -3.04
CA SER A 105 2.08 14.65 -3.43
C SER A 105 3.35 15.33 -3.93
N CYS A 106 3.24 16.49 -4.52
CA CYS A 106 4.41 17.24 -5.02
C CYS A 106 5.34 17.71 -3.92
N ARG A 107 4.84 17.97 -2.71
CA ARG A 107 5.65 18.47 -1.59
C ARG A 107 6.86 17.59 -1.26
N PRO A 108 6.72 16.28 -1.00
CA PRO A 108 7.87 15.42 -0.80
C PRO A 108 8.73 15.24 -2.06
N LEU A 109 8.13 15.13 -3.26
CA LEU A 109 8.87 14.99 -4.51
C LEU A 109 9.82 16.14 -4.78
N LEU A 110 9.43 17.38 -4.41
CA LEU A 110 10.26 18.57 -4.56
C LEU A 110 11.38 18.65 -3.52
N ARG A 111 11.16 18.13 -2.31
CA ARG A 111 12.11 18.23 -1.18
C ARG A 111 13.13 17.10 -1.16
N THR A 112 12.75 15.92 -1.64
CA THR A 112 13.57 14.73 -1.53
C THR A 112 14.49 14.59 -2.74
N ILE A 113 15.76 14.27 -2.47
CA ILE A 113 16.68 13.78 -3.49
C ILE A 113 16.39 12.28 -3.62
N PRO A 114 16.11 11.75 -4.84
CA PRO A 114 15.89 10.33 -4.98
C PRO A 114 17.12 9.56 -4.48
N PRO A 115 16.95 8.38 -3.89
CA PRO A 115 18.07 7.48 -3.68
C PRO A 115 18.83 7.29 -4.99
N ALA A 116 20.15 7.24 -4.96
CA ALA A 116 20.98 7.03 -6.15
C ALA A 116 20.59 5.75 -6.93
N SER A 117 19.90 4.83 -6.27
CA SER A 117 19.35 3.60 -6.84
C SER A 117 18.01 3.79 -7.57
N ASP A 118 17.31 4.92 -7.40
CA ASP A 118 16.04 5.17 -8.11
C ASP A 118 16.31 5.91 -9.41
N THR A 119 16.51 5.15 -10.46
CA THR A 119 16.77 5.64 -11.83
C THR A 119 15.49 5.77 -12.66
N ARG A 120 14.30 5.61 -12.08
CA ARG A 120 13.03 5.64 -12.81
C ARG A 120 12.81 7.00 -13.49
N PRO A 121 12.67 7.04 -14.83
CA PRO A 121 12.44 8.30 -15.57
C PRO A 121 11.21 9.06 -15.06
N MET A 122 10.20 8.31 -14.62
CA MET A 122 8.95 8.84 -14.07
C MET A 122 9.17 9.76 -12.85
N TYR A 123 10.15 9.46 -12.00
CA TYR A 123 10.46 10.28 -10.82
C TYR A 123 10.91 11.69 -11.21
N PHE A 124 11.86 11.79 -12.14
CA PHE A 124 12.43 13.07 -12.56
C PHE A 124 11.44 13.92 -13.33
N ALA A 125 10.66 13.27 -14.21
CA ALA A 125 9.63 13.94 -14.98
C ALA A 125 8.50 14.46 -14.09
N LEU A 126 8.01 13.67 -13.14
CA LEU A 126 7.03 14.12 -12.13
C LEU A 126 7.55 15.30 -11.31
N LYS A 127 8.82 15.31 -10.94
CA LYS A 127 9.41 16.46 -10.21
C LYS A 127 9.31 17.75 -11.00
N GLN A 128 9.52 17.72 -12.32
CA GLN A 128 9.36 18.91 -13.18
C GLN A 128 7.89 19.34 -13.24
N VAL A 129 6.94 18.41 -13.42
CA VAL A 129 5.51 18.74 -13.38
C VAL A 129 5.12 19.31 -12.02
N CYS A 130 5.65 18.75 -10.92
CA CYS A 130 5.42 19.25 -9.56
C CYS A 130 5.92 20.69 -9.37
N SER A 131 7.04 21.08 -9.98
CA SER A 131 7.51 22.46 -9.94
C SER A 131 6.52 23.40 -10.62
N ARG A 132 5.96 22.99 -11.78
CA ARG A 132 4.90 23.74 -12.47
C ARG A 132 3.60 23.82 -11.65
N ALA A 133 3.22 22.72 -11.01
CA ALA A 133 2.03 22.69 -10.14
C ALA A 133 2.16 23.59 -8.93
N ALA A 134 3.34 23.62 -8.30
CA ALA A 134 3.62 24.52 -7.17
C ALA A 134 3.57 26.00 -7.59
N ALA A 135 4.07 26.34 -8.78
CA ALA A 135 4.02 27.70 -9.33
C ALA A 135 2.58 28.13 -9.72
N ALA A 136 1.74 27.18 -10.15
CA ALA A 136 0.36 27.46 -10.56
C ALA A 136 -0.56 27.80 -9.37
N GLY A 137 -0.23 27.38 -8.14
CA GLY A 137 -1.04 27.62 -6.96
C GLY A 137 -2.38 26.82 -6.99
N ARG A 138 -3.44 27.42 -6.46
CA ARG A 138 -4.79 26.81 -6.49
C ARG A 138 -5.43 27.04 -7.86
N LEU A 139 -5.92 25.98 -8.47
CA LEU A 139 -6.60 26.05 -9.77
C LEU A 139 -8.09 25.74 -9.62
N ALA A 140 -8.92 26.48 -10.39
CA ALA A 140 -10.33 26.14 -10.59
C ALA A 140 -10.47 24.95 -11.53
N GLU A 141 -11.65 24.36 -11.59
CA GLU A 141 -11.96 23.11 -12.31
C GLU A 141 -11.38 23.06 -13.74
N ALA A 142 -11.78 24.00 -14.59
CA ALA A 142 -11.32 24.02 -15.98
C ALA A 142 -9.80 24.23 -16.11
N GLN A 143 -9.20 25.01 -15.23
CA GLN A 143 -7.76 25.26 -15.20
C GLN A 143 -6.99 24.00 -14.74
N ALA A 144 -7.51 23.30 -13.75
CA ALA A 144 -6.93 22.05 -13.26
C ALA A 144 -6.98 20.96 -14.33
N ARG A 145 -8.11 20.81 -15.03
CA ARG A 145 -8.21 19.92 -16.19
C ARG A 145 -7.16 20.25 -17.26
N LEU A 146 -7.08 21.51 -17.67
CA LEU A 146 -6.08 21.95 -18.65
C LEU A 146 -4.65 21.72 -18.17
N PHE A 147 -4.39 21.84 -16.86
CA PHE A 147 -3.07 21.54 -16.29
C PHE A 147 -2.68 20.10 -16.55
N PHE A 148 -3.56 19.13 -16.25
CA PHE A 148 -3.28 17.72 -16.52
C PHE A 148 -3.12 17.45 -18.03
N GLU A 149 -4.01 17.95 -18.86
CA GLU A 149 -3.95 17.77 -20.31
C GLU A 149 -2.68 18.35 -20.96
N ARG A 150 -2.16 19.46 -20.44
CA ARG A 150 -0.94 20.11 -20.94
C ARG A 150 0.34 19.43 -20.46
N ASN A 151 0.34 18.85 -19.28
CA ASN A 151 1.55 18.33 -18.65
C ASN A 151 1.70 16.81 -18.78
N PHE A 152 0.63 16.10 -19.12
CA PHE A 152 0.63 14.63 -19.17
C PHE A 152 0.11 14.12 -20.51
N ARG A 153 0.35 12.82 -20.74
CA ARG A 153 -0.26 12.00 -21.79
C ARG A 153 -0.89 10.78 -21.13
N PRO A 154 -2.13 10.40 -21.47
CA PRO A 154 -2.74 9.20 -20.90
C PRO A 154 -2.22 7.95 -21.61
N LEU A 155 -1.84 6.95 -20.81
CA LEU A 155 -1.50 5.61 -21.26
C LEU A 155 -2.45 4.62 -20.61
N ARG A 156 -3.21 3.86 -21.39
CA ARG A 156 -3.92 2.70 -20.85
C ARG A 156 -2.88 1.72 -20.33
N ILE A 157 -3.06 1.26 -19.08
CA ILE A 157 -2.17 0.30 -18.45
C ILE A 157 -2.97 -0.91 -17.95
N ALA A 158 -2.45 -2.09 -18.24
CA ALA A 158 -2.97 -3.36 -17.75
C ALA A 158 -1.81 -4.32 -17.51
N LYS A 159 -2.06 -5.41 -16.81
CA LYS A 159 -1.12 -6.50 -16.73
C LYS A 159 -1.03 -7.20 -18.09
N LEU A 160 0.16 -7.70 -18.43
CA LEU A 160 0.39 -8.34 -19.70
C LEU A 160 -0.59 -9.50 -19.95
N GLY A 161 -1.36 -9.39 -21.03
CA GLY A 161 -2.39 -10.38 -21.38
C GLY A 161 -3.75 -10.21 -20.68
N GLU A 162 -3.91 -9.21 -19.81
CA GLU A 162 -5.17 -8.88 -19.16
C GLU A 162 -5.78 -7.60 -19.73
N GLY A 163 -7.12 -7.55 -19.85
CA GLY A 163 -7.82 -6.37 -20.40
C GLY A 163 -8.27 -5.36 -19.35
N ALA A 164 -8.28 -5.76 -18.09
CA ALA A 164 -8.73 -4.93 -16.97
C ALA A 164 -7.83 -5.11 -15.76
N GLY A 165 -7.74 -4.09 -14.93
CA GLY A 165 -7.13 -4.15 -13.62
C GLY A 165 -8.15 -4.49 -12.53
N PHE A 166 -7.73 -4.36 -11.28
CA PHE A 166 -8.53 -4.72 -10.13
C PHE A 166 -8.50 -3.65 -9.04
N LEU A 167 -9.69 -3.33 -8.51
CA LEU A 167 -9.92 -2.31 -7.50
C LEU A 167 -10.40 -2.94 -6.19
N THR A 168 -9.88 -2.42 -5.09
CA THR A 168 -10.42 -2.62 -3.74
C THR A 168 -10.50 -1.26 -3.03
N GLY A 169 -10.98 -1.25 -1.81
CA GLY A 169 -11.04 -0.05 -0.99
C GLY A 169 -10.44 -0.28 0.40
N TYR A 170 -9.89 0.78 0.99
CA TYR A 170 -9.42 0.80 2.36
C TYR A 170 -9.82 2.10 3.07
N TYR A 171 -9.69 2.11 4.39
CA TYR A 171 -10.13 3.21 5.23
C TYR A 171 -9.34 3.25 6.53
N GLU A 172 -9.47 4.29 7.33
CA GLU A 172 -8.89 4.39 8.66
C GLU A 172 -9.94 3.99 9.72
N PRO A 173 -9.83 2.82 10.38
CA PRO A 173 -10.74 2.41 11.44
C PRO A 173 -10.73 3.39 12.62
N ILE A 174 -11.90 3.60 13.24
CA ILE A 174 -12.06 4.29 14.51
C ILE A 174 -12.54 3.28 15.52
N VAL A 175 -11.76 3.05 16.58
CA VAL A 175 -12.07 2.05 17.60
C VAL A 175 -11.92 2.65 19.01
N ASP A 176 -12.62 2.08 19.98
CA ASP A 176 -12.41 2.43 21.39
C ASP A 176 -11.23 1.66 21.99
N GLY A 177 -10.48 2.31 22.89
CA GLY A 177 -9.31 1.72 23.52
C GLY A 177 -8.96 2.31 24.87
N SER A 178 -7.92 1.76 25.48
CA SER A 178 -7.39 2.22 26.78
C SER A 178 -5.87 2.31 26.73
N ARG A 179 -5.28 3.19 27.54
CA ARG A 179 -3.82 3.29 27.73
C ARG A 179 -3.24 2.11 28.50
N PHE A 180 -4.08 1.40 29.23
CA PHE A 180 -3.70 0.29 30.09
C PHE A 180 -4.60 -0.91 29.83
N PRO A 181 -4.14 -2.13 30.10
CA PRO A 181 -4.98 -3.31 29.99
C PRO A 181 -6.09 -3.26 31.05
N THR A 182 -7.32 -3.58 30.63
CA THR A 182 -8.48 -3.65 31.51
C THR A 182 -9.24 -4.96 31.30
N ARG A 183 -10.34 -5.17 32.01
CA ARG A 183 -11.22 -6.33 31.76
C ARG A 183 -11.89 -6.27 30.38
N ILE A 184 -12.03 -5.07 29.82
CA ILE A 184 -12.68 -4.83 28.53
C ILE A 184 -11.62 -4.73 27.43
N PHE A 185 -10.60 -3.90 27.62
CA PHE A 185 -9.54 -3.65 26.64
C PHE A 185 -8.35 -4.57 26.94
N LYS A 186 -8.27 -5.69 26.22
CA LYS A 186 -7.30 -6.76 26.47
C LYS A 186 -6.32 -6.98 25.32
N VAL A 187 -6.65 -6.48 24.12
CA VAL A 187 -5.92 -6.75 22.90
C VAL A 187 -4.89 -5.66 22.69
N PRO A 188 -3.58 -5.95 22.82
CA PRO A 188 -2.55 -4.95 22.65
C PRO A 188 -2.34 -4.55 21.20
N ILE A 189 -2.02 -3.28 21.00
CA ILE A 189 -1.49 -2.75 19.76
C ILE A 189 -0.03 -2.40 20.01
N TYR A 190 0.87 -3.06 19.27
CA TYR A 190 2.30 -2.96 19.53
C TYR A 190 3.00 -1.93 18.66
N ARG A 191 3.98 -1.23 19.27
CA ARG A 191 5.00 -0.47 18.54
C ARG A 191 6.01 -1.42 17.90
N ARG A 192 6.74 -0.90 16.93
CA ARG A 192 7.82 -1.65 16.29
C ARG A 192 8.88 -2.06 17.31
N PRO A 193 9.19 -3.36 17.42
CA PRO A 193 10.25 -3.85 18.29
C PRO A 193 11.64 -3.37 17.85
N PRO A 194 12.55 -3.06 18.79
CA PRO A 194 13.89 -2.58 18.45
C PRO A 194 14.80 -3.65 17.83
N ASP A 195 14.50 -4.93 18.07
CA ASP A 195 15.21 -6.07 17.53
C ASP A 195 14.75 -6.48 16.12
N LEU A 196 13.70 -5.84 15.60
CA LEU A 196 13.18 -6.09 14.26
C LEU A 196 14.14 -5.51 13.21
N VAL A 197 14.76 -6.39 12.44
CA VAL A 197 15.65 -6.05 11.34
C VAL A 197 14.92 -6.25 10.01
N PRO A 198 14.66 -5.18 9.24
CA PRO A 198 14.07 -5.29 7.91
C PRO A 198 15.03 -5.99 6.95
N PRO A 199 14.55 -6.56 5.83
CA PRO A 199 15.40 -7.17 4.81
C PRO A 199 16.46 -6.21 4.27
N ALA A 200 17.65 -6.71 4.01
CA ALA A 200 18.84 -5.93 3.62
C ALA A 200 18.74 -5.24 2.25
N ASN A 201 17.74 -5.52 1.44
CA ASN A 201 17.63 -5.07 0.06
C ASN A 201 17.09 -3.64 -0.12
N GLY A 202 17.30 -2.76 0.84
CA GLY A 202 17.07 -1.33 0.67
C GLY A 202 15.61 -0.91 0.43
N ALA A 203 14.68 -1.85 0.39
CA ALA A 203 13.29 -1.53 0.54
C ALA A 203 13.13 -1.06 2.00
N GLY A 204 13.01 0.24 2.19
CA GLY A 204 12.62 0.82 3.47
C GLY A 204 11.43 0.08 4.07
N PRO A 205 10.81 0.54 5.15
CA PRO A 205 9.65 -0.10 5.77
C PRO A 205 8.42 -0.10 4.85
N GLY A 206 8.64 -0.18 3.52
CA GLY A 206 7.63 -0.17 2.48
C GLY A 206 7.09 -1.56 2.15
N PHE A 207 5.86 -1.61 1.73
CA PHE A 207 5.24 -2.75 1.09
C PHE A 207 5.52 -2.78 -0.43
N PRO A 208 5.51 -3.96 -1.05
CA PRO A 208 5.56 -5.28 -0.44
C PRO A 208 6.97 -5.59 0.08
N ASN A 209 7.05 -6.06 1.30
CA ASN A 209 8.31 -6.53 1.84
C ASN A 209 8.66 -7.88 1.20
N LYS A 210 9.57 -7.89 0.25
CA LYS A 210 9.99 -9.10 -0.50
C LYS A 210 10.97 -9.98 0.26
N GLY A 211 10.87 -10.04 1.55
CA GLY A 211 11.71 -10.90 2.38
C GLY A 211 11.12 -11.01 3.76
N GLN A 212 11.56 -11.99 4.50
CA GLN A 212 11.24 -12.07 5.91
C GLN A 212 12.03 -11.00 6.68
N SER A 213 11.38 -10.30 7.58
CA SER A 213 12.08 -9.54 8.60
C SER A 213 12.76 -10.52 9.55
N LEU A 214 13.93 -10.15 10.02
CA LEU A 214 14.70 -10.95 10.94
C LEU A 214 14.65 -10.33 12.35
N ARG A 215 14.91 -11.13 13.35
CA ARG A 215 15.09 -10.70 14.74
C ARG A 215 16.55 -10.82 15.10
N ARG A 216 17.09 -9.80 15.73
CA ARG A 216 18.43 -9.85 16.32
C ARG A 216 18.33 -10.42 17.73
N THR A 217 18.96 -11.56 17.97
CA THR A 217 19.03 -12.18 19.28
C THR A 217 19.98 -11.41 20.20
N SER A 218 19.96 -11.72 21.50
CA SER A 218 20.93 -11.18 22.47
C SER A 218 22.37 -11.55 22.16
N SER A 219 22.61 -12.67 21.46
CA SER A 219 23.93 -13.07 20.95
C SER A 219 24.32 -12.33 19.66
N GLY A 220 23.44 -11.50 19.09
CA GLY A 220 23.67 -10.77 17.83
C GLY A 220 23.31 -11.55 16.57
N GLU A 221 22.87 -12.79 16.68
CA GLU A 221 22.45 -13.64 15.57
C GLU A 221 21.14 -13.11 14.94
N LEU A 222 21.00 -13.25 13.62
CA LEU A 222 19.79 -12.91 12.88
C LEU A 222 18.98 -14.19 12.62
N VAL A 223 17.79 -14.27 13.22
CA VAL A 223 16.84 -15.37 13.05
C VAL A 223 15.52 -14.86 12.47
N PRO A 224 14.66 -15.71 11.90
CA PRO A 224 13.32 -15.30 11.47
C PRO A 224 12.57 -14.60 12.61
N TYR A 225 11.77 -13.55 12.25
CA TYR A 225 10.96 -12.89 13.26
C TYR A 225 9.80 -13.79 13.69
N TYR A 226 9.21 -13.50 14.83
CA TYR A 226 8.01 -14.18 15.31
C TYR A 226 6.84 -14.04 14.35
N ASP A 227 6.11 -15.10 14.12
CA ASP A 227 4.86 -15.02 13.36
C ASP A 227 3.69 -14.57 14.25
N ARG A 228 2.50 -14.39 13.65
CA ARG A 228 1.31 -13.97 14.40
C ARG A 228 0.97 -14.93 15.52
N GLY A 229 1.07 -16.25 15.31
CA GLY A 229 0.76 -17.25 16.31
C GLY A 229 1.66 -17.09 17.53
N GLU A 230 2.97 -17.02 17.32
CA GLU A 230 3.97 -16.84 18.38
C GLU A 230 3.76 -15.52 19.13
N ILE A 231 3.42 -14.43 18.43
CA ILE A 231 3.13 -13.12 19.06
C ILE A 231 1.87 -13.21 19.91
N LEU A 232 0.82 -13.88 19.44
CA LEU A 232 -0.43 -14.08 20.20
C LEU A 232 -0.22 -15.00 21.42
N ASP A 233 0.78 -15.89 21.38
CA ASP A 233 1.20 -16.76 22.47
C ASP A 233 2.16 -16.09 23.47
N GLY A 234 2.44 -14.78 23.29
CA GLY A 234 3.20 -13.98 24.25
C GLY A 234 4.68 -13.78 23.92
N ALA A 235 5.14 -14.02 22.69
CA ALA A 235 6.55 -13.82 22.29
C ALA A 235 7.06 -12.38 22.52
N LEU A 236 6.16 -11.40 22.68
CA LEU A 236 6.49 -10.00 22.95
C LEU A 236 6.21 -9.57 24.39
N ASP A 237 5.73 -10.46 25.24
CA ASP A 237 5.38 -10.15 26.64
C ASP A 237 6.59 -9.65 27.42
N GLY A 238 6.37 -8.66 28.30
CA GLY A 238 7.42 -8.06 29.12
C GLY A 238 8.38 -7.11 28.38
N GLN A 239 8.22 -6.90 27.07
CA GLN A 239 9.05 -5.96 26.31
C GLN A 239 8.52 -4.51 26.32
N HIS A 240 7.37 -4.26 26.93
CA HIS A 240 6.73 -2.93 27.05
C HIS A 240 6.53 -2.24 25.69
N LEU A 241 6.08 -3.00 24.70
CA LEU A 241 5.88 -2.53 23.33
C LEU A 241 4.45 -2.04 23.07
N GLU A 242 3.56 -2.17 24.02
CA GLU A 242 2.15 -1.81 23.88
C GLU A 242 1.99 -0.29 23.75
N ILE A 243 1.26 0.14 22.73
CA ILE A 243 0.88 1.54 22.52
C ILE A 243 -0.44 1.81 23.26
N CYS A 244 -1.38 0.90 23.13
CA CYS A 244 -2.71 0.93 23.73
C CYS A 244 -3.33 -0.47 23.66
N TRP A 245 -4.47 -0.64 24.30
CA TRP A 245 -5.26 -1.87 24.27
C TRP A 245 -6.64 -1.59 23.69
N ILE A 246 -7.14 -2.49 22.85
CA ILE A 246 -8.48 -2.42 22.26
C ILE A 246 -9.31 -3.63 22.68
N LYS A 247 -10.61 -3.61 22.38
CA LYS A 247 -11.55 -4.62 22.86
C LYS A 247 -11.52 -5.91 22.04
N ASP A 248 -11.53 -5.79 20.72
CA ASP A 248 -11.82 -6.91 19.79
C ASP A 248 -10.57 -7.31 19.02
N PRO A 249 -10.10 -8.58 19.11
CA PRO A 249 -8.97 -9.06 18.32
C PRO A 249 -9.23 -9.05 16.80
N THR A 250 -10.50 -9.04 16.38
CA THR A 250 -10.87 -8.87 14.98
C THR A 250 -10.60 -7.44 14.50
N ASP A 251 -10.89 -6.45 15.35
CA ASP A 251 -10.56 -5.06 15.04
C ASP A 251 -9.04 -4.83 15.00
N ALA A 252 -8.26 -5.50 15.86
CA ALA A 252 -6.81 -5.48 15.78
C ALA A 252 -6.30 -6.02 14.44
N LEU A 253 -6.86 -7.15 13.96
CA LEU A 253 -6.54 -7.69 12.64
C LEU A 253 -6.90 -6.69 11.53
N VAL A 254 -8.09 -6.06 11.60
CA VAL A 254 -8.51 -5.05 10.62
C VAL A 254 -7.56 -3.87 10.62
N ILE A 255 -7.19 -3.32 11.77
CA ILE A 255 -6.22 -2.22 11.90
C ILE A 255 -4.89 -2.59 11.24
N GLN A 256 -4.42 -3.82 11.43
CA GLN A 256 -3.18 -4.29 10.81
C GLN A 256 -3.29 -4.42 9.27
N ILE A 257 -4.46 -4.76 8.75
CA ILE A 257 -4.74 -4.81 7.30
C ILE A 257 -4.80 -3.40 6.72
N GLN A 258 -5.47 -2.46 7.43
CA GLN A 258 -5.65 -1.09 6.97
C GLN A 258 -4.39 -0.21 7.12
N GLY A 259 -3.49 -0.56 8.03
CA GLY A 259 -2.21 0.12 8.26
C GLY A 259 -2.28 1.39 9.10
N SER A 260 -3.47 1.85 9.47
CA SER A 260 -3.67 3.00 10.39
C SER A 260 -4.97 2.85 11.18
N ALA A 261 -5.10 3.60 12.28
CA ALA A 261 -6.34 3.70 13.03
C ALA A 261 -6.38 4.96 13.91
N ARG A 262 -7.60 5.35 14.27
CA ARG A 262 -7.89 6.29 15.36
C ARG A 262 -8.42 5.48 16.55
N VAL A 263 -7.73 5.58 17.67
CA VAL A 263 -8.15 4.91 18.92
C VAL A 263 -8.69 5.98 19.86
N ARG A 264 -10.00 5.93 20.13
CA ARG A 264 -10.65 6.81 21.09
C ARG A 264 -10.42 6.24 22.49
N LEU A 265 -9.64 6.94 23.29
CA LEU A 265 -9.32 6.53 24.64
C LEU A 265 -10.46 6.88 25.61
N GLU A 266 -10.47 6.25 26.78
CA GLU A 266 -11.48 6.42 27.83
C GLU A 266 -11.59 7.87 28.33
N ASP A 267 -10.49 8.65 28.24
CA ASP A 267 -10.44 10.08 28.59
C ASP A 267 -10.94 11.01 27.46
N GLY A 268 -11.44 10.45 26.37
CA GLY A 268 -11.87 11.18 25.16
C GLY A 268 -10.73 11.57 24.22
N THR A 269 -9.48 11.34 24.59
CA THR A 269 -8.33 11.63 23.73
C THR A 269 -8.33 10.72 22.50
N MET A 270 -8.10 11.28 21.32
CA MET A 270 -7.91 10.52 20.08
C MET A 270 -6.43 10.19 19.90
N LEU A 271 -6.07 8.93 20.03
CA LEU A 271 -4.75 8.42 19.73
C LEU A 271 -4.72 7.96 18.26
N ARG A 272 -3.81 8.49 17.47
CA ARG A 272 -3.65 8.07 16.07
C ARG A 272 -2.42 7.22 15.92
N ILE A 273 -2.60 6.06 15.28
CA ILE A 273 -1.54 5.12 15.00
C ILE A 273 -1.40 4.90 13.50
N ASN A 274 -0.18 4.74 13.05
CA ASN A 274 0.15 4.47 11.66
C ASN A 274 1.20 3.35 11.58
N TYR A 275 1.22 2.64 10.47
CA TYR A 275 2.19 1.59 10.16
C TYR A 275 3.62 2.04 10.43
N ASP A 276 4.41 1.17 11.03
CA ASP A 276 5.84 1.38 11.31
C ASP A 276 6.72 0.19 10.93
N GLY A 277 6.13 -0.97 10.66
CA GLY A 277 6.83 -2.17 10.25
C GLY A 277 5.97 -3.40 10.31
N HIS A 278 6.48 -4.52 9.80
CA HIS A 278 5.84 -5.83 9.92
C HIS A 278 6.89 -6.94 10.04
N ASN A 279 6.43 -8.11 10.49
CA ASN A 279 7.29 -9.26 10.77
C ASN A 279 7.83 -9.98 9.52
N GLY A 280 7.50 -9.55 8.31
CA GLY A 280 8.05 -10.07 7.06
C GLY A 280 7.33 -11.29 6.48
N TYR A 281 6.39 -11.90 7.19
CA TYR A 281 5.59 -12.99 6.65
C TYR A 281 4.60 -12.50 5.59
N PRO A 282 4.34 -13.31 4.54
CA PRO A 282 3.34 -13.00 3.53
C PRO A 282 1.96 -12.83 4.15
N TYR A 283 1.21 -11.85 3.65
CA TYR A 283 -0.19 -11.66 4.03
C TYR A 283 -1.07 -12.76 3.43
N VAL A 284 -1.86 -13.40 4.28
CA VAL A 284 -2.88 -14.38 3.87
C VAL A 284 -4.26 -13.78 4.15
N PRO A 285 -5.07 -13.52 3.10
CA PRO A 285 -6.41 -12.96 3.29
C PRO A 285 -7.32 -13.93 4.05
N VAL A 286 -7.77 -13.54 5.24
CA VAL A 286 -8.67 -14.38 6.06
C VAL A 286 -9.99 -14.69 5.34
N GLY A 287 -10.49 -13.79 4.51
CA GLY A 287 -11.66 -14.03 3.67
C GLY A 287 -11.47 -15.19 2.68
N ARG A 288 -10.25 -15.42 2.17
CA ARG A 288 -9.95 -16.57 1.33
C ARG A 288 -10.12 -17.88 2.13
N ILE A 289 -9.58 -17.90 3.35
CA ILE A 289 -9.68 -19.07 4.24
C ILE A 289 -11.14 -19.42 4.51
N LEU A 290 -11.97 -18.42 4.77
CA LEU A 290 -13.40 -18.60 5.04
C LEU A 290 -14.16 -19.13 3.80
N ILE A 291 -13.76 -18.70 2.61
CA ILE A 291 -14.32 -19.21 1.35
C ILE A 291 -13.88 -20.68 1.13
N GLU A 292 -12.59 -20.97 1.26
CA GLU A 292 -12.01 -22.29 1.07
C GLU A 292 -12.58 -23.35 2.04
N ARG A 293 -12.97 -22.89 3.25
CA ARG A 293 -13.66 -23.74 4.25
C ARG A 293 -15.18 -23.80 4.06
N ASN A 294 -15.73 -23.17 3.02
CA ASN A 294 -17.17 -23.07 2.77
C ASN A 294 -17.98 -22.46 3.92
N ILE A 295 -17.36 -21.54 4.69
CA ILE A 295 -18.01 -20.86 5.82
C ILE A 295 -18.79 -19.64 5.34
N ILE A 296 -18.21 -18.83 4.46
CA ILE A 296 -18.86 -17.69 3.83
C ILE A 296 -18.73 -17.84 2.32
N PRO A 297 -19.85 -17.87 1.58
CA PRO A 297 -19.84 -17.89 0.12
C PRO A 297 -19.10 -16.69 -0.46
N ARG A 298 -18.43 -16.87 -1.61
CA ARG A 298 -17.65 -15.83 -2.28
C ARG A 298 -18.50 -14.57 -2.57
N GLU A 299 -19.74 -14.77 -2.91
CA GLU A 299 -20.72 -13.73 -3.29
C GLU A 299 -21.12 -12.87 -2.10
N GLU A 300 -21.14 -13.45 -0.90
CA GLU A 300 -21.48 -12.77 0.35
C GLU A 300 -20.26 -12.20 1.08
N MET A 301 -19.05 -12.47 0.58
CA MET A 301 -17.82 -12.09 1.26
C MET A 301 -17.67 -10.58 1.33
N SER A 302 -17.66 -10.03 2.53
CA SER A 302 -17.38 -8.63 2.85
C SER A 302 -16.65 -8.52 4.18
N LEU A 303 -16.05 -7.37 4.47
CA LEU A 303 -15.41 -7.13 5.77
C LEU A 303 -16.41 -7.24 6.92
N GLU A 304 -17.64 -6.80 6.71
CA GLU A 304 -18.72 -6.87 7.69
C GLU A 304 -19.07 -8.34 8.01
N ARG A 305 -19.26 -9.18 6.97
CA ARG A 305 -19.52 -10.61 7.14
C ARG A 305 -18.37 -11.35 7.86
N ILE A 306 -17.12 -10.98 7.55
CA ILE A 306 -15.96 -11.53 8.26
C ILE A 306 -16.02 -11.17 9.75
N ARG A 307 -16.29 -9.89 10.08
CA ARG A 307 -16.40 -9.43 11.47
C ARG A 307 -17.56 -10.12 12.23
N GLU A 308 -18.73 -10.22 11.61
CA GLU A 308 -19.89 -10.91 12.18
C GLU A 308 -19.54 -12.36 12.52
N TRP A 309 -18.98 -13.08 11.55
CA TRP A 309 -18.61 -14.47 11.75
C TRP A 309 -17.56 -14.64 12.85
N MET A 310 -16.50 -13.83 12.85
CA MET A 310 -15.45 -13.89 13.85
C MET A 310 -15.94 -13.58 15.27
N ARG A 311 -16.92 -12.68 15.41
CA ARG A 311 -17.53 -12.38 16.71
C ARG A 311 -18.46 -13.51 17.19
N ALA A 312 -19.16 -14.14 16.28
CA ALA A 312 -20.04 -15.28 16.58
C ALA A 312 -19.26 -16.58 16.90
N ASN A 313 -18.03 -16.71 16.39
CA ASN A 313 -17.22 -17.94 16.49
C ASN A 313 -15.81 -17.62 17.03
N PRO A 314 -15.64 -17.16 18.26
CA PRO A 314 -14.37 -16.61 18.76
C PRO A 314 -13.19 -17.60 18.75
N GLN A 315 -13.42 -18.89 19.00
CA GLN A 315 -12.38 -19.91 18.98
C GLN A 315 -11.90 -20.21 17.55
N ASP A 316 -12.82 -20.48 16.63
CA ASP A 316 -12.48 -20.71 15.23
C ASP A 316 -11.87 -19.45 14.57
N ALA A 317 -12.34 -18.27 14.98
CA ALA A 317 -11.79 -17.01 14.54
C ALA A 317 -10.33 -16.81 14.97
N GLU A 318 -9.94 -17.29 16.15
CA GLU A 318 -8.53 -17.26 16.56
C GLU A 318 -7.69 -18.13 15.65
N GLU A 319 -8.12 -19.36 15.35
CA GLU A 319 -7.42 -20.24 14.42
C GLU A 319 -7.28 -19.61 13.02
N VAL A 320 -8.37 -19.04 12.50
CA VAL A 320 -8.35 -18.35 11.19
C VAL A 320 -7.40 -17.14 11.20
N ARG A 321 -7.36 -16.34 12.27
CA ARG A 321 -6.42 -15.23 12.39
C ARG A 321 -4.96 -15.70 12.40
N ARG A 322 -4.65 -16.81 13.07
CA ARG A 322 -3.29 -17.40 13.15
C ARG A 322 -2.77 -17.86 11.78
N GLN A 323 -3.64 -18.26 10.87
CA GLN A 323 -3.23 -18.65 9.50
C GLN A 323 -2.67 -17.47 8.70
N ASN A 324 -3.06 -16.23 9.02
CA ASN A 324 -2.36 -15.06 8.51
C ASN A 324 -1.14 -14.78 9.40
N ARG A 325 0.01 -15.36 9.05
CA ARG A 325 1.26 -15.24 9.80
C ARG A 325 1.83 -13.81 9.83
N SER A 326 1.38 -12.93 8.93
CA SER A 326 1.80 -11.53 8.87
C SER A 326 1.28 -10.76 10.09
N PHE A 327 2.15 -9.96 10.72
CA PHE A 327 1.84 -9.10 11.85
C PHE A 327 2.41 -7.70 11.64
N VAL A 328 1.61 -6.66 11.90
CA VAL A 328 1.98 -5.26 11.69
C VAL A 328 2.19 -4.55 13.01
N PHE A 329 3.24 -3.73 13.06
CA PHE A 329 3.61 -2.86 14.17
C PHE A 329 3.34 -1.39 13.82
N PHE A 330 3.08 -0.58 14.83
CA PHE A 330 2.60 0.78 14.68
C PHE A 330 3.50 1.80 15.38
N ARG A 331 3.32 3.06 15.00
CA ARG A 331 3.82 4.23 15.73
C ARG A 331 2.68 5.21 15.97
N ILE A 332 2.83 6.02 17.02
CA ILE A 332 1.93 7.14 17.26
C ILE A 332 2.29 8.26 16.29
N VAL A 333 1.27 8.89 15.70
CA VAL A 333 1.43 10.07 14.84
C VAL A 333 0.68 11.26 15.43
N GLY A 334 1.37 12.39 15.51
CA GLY A 334 0.80 13.64 16.02
C GLY A 334 0.02 14.37 14.92
N LEU A 335 -1.14 13.86 14.54
CA LEU A 335 -2.04 14.51 13.60
C LEU A 335 -3.24 15.09 14.35
N SER A 336 -3.70 16.27 13.93
CA SER A 336 -4.98 16.81 14.37
C SER A 336 -6.14 15.95 13.86
N ASP A 337 -7.27 15.97 14.57
CA ASP A 337 -8.42 15.10 14.27
C ASP A 337 -9.08 15.40 12.93
N ASP A 338 -8.91 16.63 12.42
CA ASP A 338 -9.38 17.08 11.11
C ASP A 338 -8.51 16.60 9.93
N ARG A 339 -7.34 16.00 10.20
CA ARG A 339 -6.46 15.48 9.16
C ARG A 339 -6.73 14.01 8.87
N GLU A 340 -6.60 13.66 7.62
CA GLU A 340 -6.69 12.27 7.17
C GLU A 340 -5.43 11.46 7.48
N ALA A 341 -5.51 10.13 7.34
CA ALA A 341 -4.38 9.22 7.52
C ALA A 341 -3.20 9.62 6.61
N VAL A 342 -1.98 9.28 7.03
CA VAL A 342 -0.77 9.52 6.24
C VAL A 342 -0.41 8.26 5.47
N GLY A 343 -0.38 8.36 4.14
CA GLY A 343 0.05 7.28 3.25
C GLY A 343 1.57 7.05 3.28
N ALA A 344 2.02 6.00 2.61
CA ALA A 344 3.43 5.62 2.54
C ALA A 344 4.33 6.68 1.88
N GLN A 345 3.76 7.57 1.06
CA GLN A 345 4.47 8.76 0.54
C GLN A 345 4.79 9.79 1.64
N GLY A 346 4.24 9.66 2.85
CA GLY A 346 4.41 10.62 3.93
C GLY A 346 3.53 11.88 3.82
N VAL A 347 2.43 11.80 3.09
CA VAL A 347 1.45 12.90 2.93
C VAL A 347 0.07 12.48 3.42
N PRO A 348 -0.77 13.43 3.85
CA PRO A 348 -2.18 13.15 4.15
C PRO A 348 -2.89 12.63 2.89
N LEU A 349 -3.67 11.58 3.07
CA LEU A 349 -4.51 11.02 2.03
C LEU A 349 -5.76 11.87 1.80
N THR A 350 -6.39 11.72 0.65
CA THR A 350 -7.63 12.41 0.30
C THR A 350 -8.69 11.35 -0.04
N PRO A 351 -9.81 11.26 0.69
CA PRO A 351 -10.87 10.30 0.43
C PRO A 351 -11.37 10.37 -1.02
N GLY A 352 -11.46 9.22 -1.69
CA GLY A 352 -11.89 9.11 -3.08
C GLY A 352 -10.95 9.75 -4.12
N ARG A 353 -9.71 10.15 -3.72
CA ARG A 353 -8.68 10.72 -4.61
C ARG A 353 -7.30 10.11 -4.40
N SER A 354 -7.02 9.50 -3.26
CA SER A 354 -5.76 8.80 -2.99
C SER A 354 -5.90 7.31 -3.23
N ILE A 355 -4.86 6.71 -3.81
CA ILE A 355 -4.79 5.26 -4.02
C ILE A 355 -3.47 4.69 -3.51
N ALA A 356 -3.54 3.46 -3.00
CA ALA A 356 -2.39 2.61 -2.82
C ALA A 356 -2.13 1.82 -4.11
N VAL A 357 -0.85 1.74 -4.51
CA VAL A 357 -0.37 1.10 -5.74
C VAL A 357 0.83 0.19 -5.46
N ASP A 358 1.22 -0.61 -6.44
CA ASP A 358 2.49 -1.34 -6.40
C ASP A 358 3.67 -0.36 -6.53
N ASN A 359 4.31 -0.02 -5.41
CA ASN A 359 5.42 0.94 -5.38
C ASN A 359 6.72 0.42 -6.01
N ALA A 360 6.80 -0.88 -6.31
CA ALA A 360 7.90 -1.43 -7.10
C ALA A 360 7.77 -1.07 -8.60
N LEU A 361 6.56 -0.75 -9.05
CA LEU A 361 6.26 -0.37 -10.42
C LEU A 361 6.02 1.15 -10.55
N HIS A 362 5.25 1.72 -9.64
CA HIS A 362 4.78 3.10 -9.74
C HIS A 362 5.51 4.05 -8.78
N VAL A 363 5.77 5.25 -9.25
CA VAL A 363 6.29 6.35 -8.42
C VAL A 363 5.11 7.01 -7.73
N TYR A 364 5.25 7.31 -6.42
CA TYR A 364 4.25 8.11 -5.72
C TYR A 364 4.12 9.49 -6.36
N GLY A 365 2.89 9.97 -6.40
CA GLY A 365 2.53 11.19 -7.13
C GLY A 365 2.06 10.93 -8.57
N THR A 366 2.19 9.70 -9.10
CA THR A 366 1.66 9.37 -10.43
C THR A 366 0.14 9.47 -10.43
N PRO A 367 -0.46 10.26 -11.34
CA PRO A 367 -1.91 10.31 -11.48
C PRO A 367 -2.41 9.15 -12.35
N PHE A 368 -3.59 8.60 -11.98
CA PHE A 368 -4.30 7.55 -12.71
C PHE A 368 -5.75 7.95 -12.88
N PHE A 369 -6.24 7.96 -14.11
CA PHE A 369 -7.67 8.01 -14.35
C PHE A 369 -8.21 6.58 -14.33
N ILE A 370 -9.09 6.31 -13.37
CA ILE A 370 -9.62 4.97 -13.09
C ILE A 370 -11.11 4.96 -13.35
N ARG A 371 -11.55 3.93 -14.09
CA ARG A 371 -12.96 3.70 -14.40
C ARG A 371 -13.41 2.34 -13.89
N ALA A 372 -14.54 2.31 -13.19
CA ALA A 372 -15.25 1.08 -12.87
C ALA A 372 -16.67 1.16 -13.46
N GLY A 373 -17.15 0.04 -14.01
CA GLY A 373 -18.41 0.01 -14.75
C GLY A 373 -19.67 0.20 -13.90
N ARG A 374 -19.52 0.38 -12.57
CA ARG A 374 -20.60 0.62 -11.63
C ARG A 374 -20.20 1.60 -10.55
N SER A 375 -21.17 2.17 -9.85
CA SER A 375 -20.92 2.98 -8.66
C SER A 375 -20.26 2.12 -7.56
N LEU A 376 -19.10 2.54 -7.06
CA LEU A 376 -18.39 1.87 -5.97
C LEU A 376 -18.96 2.24 -4.59
N THR A 377 -19.77 3.31 -4.49
CA THR A 377 -20.34 3.78 -3.20
C THR A 377 -21.56 2.98 -2.76
N GLY A 378 -22.10 2.13 -3.63
CA GLY A 378 -23.28 1.31 -3.31
C GLY A 378 -24.61 2.07 -3.36
N GLU A 379 -24.59 3.35 -3.75
CA GLU A 379 -25.80 4.08 -4.07
C GLU A 379 -26.45 3.48 -5.32
N LYS A 380 -27.78 3.48 -5.36
CA LYS A 380 -28.57 2.95 -6.50
C LYS A 380 -28.37 3.74 -7.81
N GLN A 381 -27.40 4.64 -7.84
CA GLN A 381 -27.09 5.42 -9.03
C GLN A 381 -26.36 4.54 -10.05
N THR A 382 -26.88 4.54 -11.26
CA THR A 382 -26.35 3.88 -12.45
C THR A 382 -25.09 4.56 -13.00
N THR A 383 -24.47 5.48 -12.24
CA THR A 383 -23.28 6.22 -12.67
C THR A 383 -22.03 5.38 -12.46
N SER A 384 -21.23 5.31 -13.51
CA SER A 384 -19.87 4.73 -13.45
C SER A 384 -19.00 5.50 -12.45
N PHE A 385 -18.02 4.81 -11.88
CA PHE A 385 -16.95 5.45 -11.12
C PHE A 385 -15.85 5.83 -12.10
N ASP A 386 -15.73 7.12 -12.39
CA ASP A 386 -14.74 7.68 -13.31
C ASP A 386 -14.01 8.81 -12.60
N ARG A 387 -12.77 8.56 -12.13
CA ARG A 387 -12.05 9.53 -11.30
C ARG A 387 -10.54 9.55 -11.56
N LEU A 388 -10.00 10.76 -11.53
CA LEU A 388 -8.56 11.00 -11.47
C LEU A 388 -8.06 10.83 -10.04
N MET A 389 -7.19 9.84 -9.82
CA MET A 389 -6.68 9.42 -8.55
C MET A 389 -5.17 9.62 -8.50
N ILE A 390 -4.61 9.83 -7.32
CA ILE A 390 -3.17 10.07 -7.13
C ILE A 390 -2.57 8.93 -6.29
N ALA A 391 -1.48 8.34 -6.78
CA ALA A 391 -0.74 7.31 -6.05
C ALA A 391 0.00 7.94 -4.87
N GLN A 392 -0.46 7.68 -3.65
CA GLN A 392 0.10 8.24 -2.41
C GLN A 392 0.41 7.20 -1.35
N ASP A 393 0.03 5.95 -1.61
CA ASP A 393 0.15 4.86 -0.64
C ASP A 393 0.52 3.54 -1.33
N THR A 394 0.76 2.51 -0.51
CA THR A 394 1.04 1.16 -0.96
C THR A 394 0.56 0.13 0.07
N GLY A 395 0.51 -1.12 -0.32
CA GLY A 395 0.18 -2.22 0.59
C GLY A 395 0.74 -3.55 0.09
N SER A 396 1.00 -4.49 0.99
CA SER A 396 1.59 -5.80 0.66
C SER A 396 0.74 -6.64 -0.30
N ALA A 397 -0.58 -6.41 -0.33
CA ALA A 397 -1.52 -7.06 -1.25
C ALA A 397 -1.74 -6.28 -2.54
N ILE A 398 -1.14 -5.10 -2.70
CA ILE A 398 -1.32 -4.23 -3.84
C ILE A 398 -0.16 -4.45 -4.80
N VAL A 399 -0.28 -5.49 -5.62
CA VAL A 399 0.79 -5.95 -6.52
C VAL A 399 0.26 -5.99 -7.96
N GLY A 400 1.03 -5.40 -8.86
CA GLY A 400 0.77 -5.37 -10.30
C GLY A 400 0.49 -3.99 -10.88
N PRO A 401 0.55 -3.86 -12.22
CA PRO A 401 0.56 -2.57 -12.91
C PRO A 401 -0.79 -1.84 -12.91
N ALA A 402 -1.89 -2.58 -12.89
CA ALA A 402 -3.26 -2.04 -12.84
C ALA A 402 -4.00 -2.54 -11.61
N ARG A 403 -3.39 -2.35 -10.43
CA ARG A 403 -3.93 -2.71 -9.14
C ARG A 403 -3.96 -1.47 -8.26
N ALA A 404 -5.12 -1.09 -7.78
CA ALA A 404 -5.27 0.03 -6.86
C ALA A 404 -6.20 -0.30 -5.69
N ASP A 405 -5.86 0.27 -4.53
CA ASP A 405 -6.71 0.29 -3.35
C ASP A 405 -7.12 1.74 -3.06
N ILE A 406 -8.41 2.03 -3.04
CA ILE A 406 -8.94 3.38 -2.96
C ILE A 406 -9.15 3.76 -1.50
N TYR A 407 -8.56 4.87 -1.06
CA TYR A 407 -8.78 5.43 0.27
C TYR A 407 -10.15 6.12 0.35
N TRP A 408 -10.97 5.74 1.35
CA TRP A 408 -12.34 6.25 1.52
C TRP A 408 -12.54 7.13 2.75
N GLY A 409 -11.47 7.42 3.51
CA GLY A 409 -11.57 8.22 4.73
C GLY A 409 -11.57 7.38 5.99
N ALA A 410 -12.18 7.86 7.07
CA ALA A 410 -12.14 7.23 8.38
C ALA A 410 -13.55 6.84 8.88
N GLY A 411 -13.59 5.83 9.76
CA GLY A 411 -14.80 5.41 10.47
C GLY A 411 -15.67 4.40 9.70
N ASP A 412 -16.83 4.09 10.28
CA ASP A 412 -17.65 2.96 9.86
C ASP A 412 -18.27 3.13 8.48
N GLU A 413 -18.64 4.35 8.10
CA GLU A 413 -19.21 4.59 6.78
C GLU A 413 -18.16 4.37 5.68
N ALA A 414 -16.97 4.94 5.85
CA ALA A 414 -15.85 4.68 4.96
C ALA A 414 -15.53 3.18 4.88
N GLY A 415 -15.58 2.50 6.02
CA GLY A 415 -15.39 1.04 6.12
C GLY A 415 -16.45 0.23 5.38
N ARG A 416 -17.73 0.64 5.43
CA ARG A 416 -18.80 -0.03 4.68
C ARG A 416 -18.62 0.11 3.17
N ILE A 417 -18.22 1.28 2.69
CA ILE A 417 -17.95 1.51 1.27
C ILE A 417 -16.70 0.70 0.86
N ALA A 418 -15.57 0.93 1.52
CA ALA A 418 -14.30 0.29 1.21
C ALA A 418 -14.38 -1.25 1.22
N GLY A 419 -15.07 -1.81 2.22
CA GLY A 419 -15.18 -3.26 2.41
C GLY A 419 -15.99 -4.01 1.34
N ARG A 420 -16.70 -3.29 0.46
CA ARG A 420 -17.49 -3.88 -0.63
C ARG A 420 -16.81 -3.80 -1.98
N ILE A 421 -15.76 -3.00 -2.12
CA ILE A 421 -15.09 -2.77 -3.40
C ILE A 421 -14.21 -3.96 -3.73
N ARG A 422 -14.58 -4.67 -4.81
CA ARG A 422 -13.85 -5.78 -5.43
C ARG A 422 -14.24 -5.83 -6.90
N ASP A 423 -13.78 -4.84 -7.63
CA ASP A 423 -14.30 -4.54 -8.95
C ASP A 423 -13.19 -4.56 -10.00
N PRO A 424 -13.48 -5.06 -11.20
CA PRO A 424 -12.61 -4.80 -12.33
C PRO A 424 -12.67 -3.31 -12.69
N GLY A 425 -11.55 -2.77 -13.17
CA GLY A 425 -11.50 -1.40 -13.63
C GLY A 425 -10.48 -1.20 -14.74
N THR A 426 -10.68 -0.17 -15.54
CA THR A 426 -9.69 0.26 -16.52
C THR A 426 -8.85 1.39 -15.96
N PHE A 427 -7.57 1.37 -16.26
CA PHE A 427 -6.59 2.32 -15.73
C PHE A 427 -5.95 3.08 -16.88
N ALA A 428 -5.98 4.40 -16.82
CA ALA A 428 -5.15 5.26 -17.64
C ALA A 428 -4.13 5.97 -16.74
N MET A 429 -2.87 5.56 -16.86
CA MET A 429 -1.76 6.21 -16.16
C MET A 429 -1.41 7.50 -16.89
N LEU A 430 -1.32 8.63 -16.18
CA LEU A 430 -0.90 9.89 -16.75
C LEU A 430 0.63 10.01 -16.67
N VAL A 431 1.27 9.96 -17.82
CA VAL A 431 2.72 10.03 -17.95
C VAL A 431 3.12 11.47 -18.33
N PRO A 432 4.08 12.09 -17.59
CA PRO A 432 4.58 13.41 -17.96
C PRO A 432 5.03 13.49 -19.43
N ARG A 433 4.77 14.61 -20.08
CA ARG A 433 5.11 14.81 -21.50
C ARG A 433 6.61 14.75 -21.79
N GLU A 434 7.45 14.90 -20.78
CA GLU A 434 8.90 14.74 -20.83
C GLU A 434 9.33 13.29 -21.13
N ILE A 435 8.45 12.32 -20.92
CA ILE A 435 8.69 10.91 -21.25
C ILE A 435 8.01 10.62 -22.58
N ASP A 436 8.74 10.03 -23.53
CA ASP A 436 8.16 9.59 -24.78
C ASP A 436 7.51 8.21 -24.65
N PRO A 437 6.17 8.11 -24.61
CA PRO A 437 5.49 6.84 -24.45
C PRO A 437 5.48 5.98 -25.72
N VAL A 438 5.70 6.58 -26.91
CA VAL A 438 5.70 5.82 -28.18
C VAL A 438 6.92 4.93 -28.25
N VAL A 439 8.08 5.46 -27.85
CA VAL A 439 9.32 4.69 -27.75
C VAL A 439 9.19 3.63 -26.66
N ALA A 440 8.50 3.95 -25.54
CA ALA A 440 8.20 3.00 -24.47
C ALA A 440 7.31 1.84 -24.93
N GLY A 441 6.26 2.14 -25.71
CA GLY A 441 5.34 1.13 -26.25
C GLY A 441 5.97 0.24 -27.32
N ALA A 442 6.85 0.79 -28.16
CA ALA A 442 7.52 0.05 -29.23
C ALA A 442 8.55 -0.98 -28.75
N GLN A 443 9.07 -0.80 -27.52
CA GLN A 443 10.06 -1.71 -26.92
C GLN A 443 9.45 -2.78 -26.01
N MET A 444 8.13 -2.76 -25.80
CA MET A 444 7.47 -3.83 -25.06
C MET A 444 7.55 -5.15 -25.85
N PRO A 445 7.92 -6.26 -25.20
CA PRO A 445 7.77 -7.57 -25.83
C PRO A 445 6.29 -7.74 -26.18
N LEU A 446 6.02 -7.95 -27.47
CA LEU A 446 4.68 -8.35 -27.90
C LEU A 446 4.26 -9.56 -27.08
N PRO A 447 3.02 -9.64 -26.58
CA PRO A 447 2.55 -10.81 -25.88
C PRO A 447 2.83 -12.03 -26.76
N PRO A 448 3.34 -13.14 -26.19
CA PRO A 448 3.62 -14.33 -26.97
C PRO A 448 2.36 -14.68 -27.75
N LYS A 449 2.53 -14.86 -29.08
CA LYS A 449 1.41 -15.25 -29.94
C LYS A 449 0.71 -16.41 -29.26
N ARG A 450 -0.61 -16.28 -29.05
CA ARG A 450 -1.41 -17.35 -28.48
C ARG A 450 -1.08 -18.62 -29.24
N PRO A 451 -0.65 -19.72 -28.57
CA PRO A 451 -0.40 -20.98 -29.27
C PRO A 451 -1.67 -21.32 -30.06
N PRO A 452 -1.54 -21.79 -31.30
CA PRO A 452 -2.70 -22.19 -32.07
C PRO A 452 -3.53 -23.15 -31.20
N PRO A 453 -4.88 -23.06 -31.24
CA PRO A 453 -5.72 -23.96 -30.47
C PRO A 453 -5.26 -25.37 -30.79
N ALA A 454 -4.94 -26.14 -29.76
CA ALA A 454 -4.48 -27.51 -29.90
C ALA A 454 -5.46 -28.20 -30.84
N ALA A 455 -4.95 -28.71 -31.99
CA ALA A 455 -5.77 -29.40 -32.99
C ALA A 455 -6.55 -30.45 -32.23
N ALA A 456 -7.88 -30.32 -32.24
CA ALA A 456 -8.75 -31.29 -31.58
C ALA A 456 -8.38 -32.64 -32.14
N THR A 457 -7.71 -33.45 -31.34
CA THR A 457 -7.43 -34.85 -31.67
C THR A 457 -8.79 -35.53 -31.85
N ARG A 458 -9.21 -35.63 -33.13
CA ARG A 458 -10.34 -36.49 -33.51
C ARG A 458 -10.07 -37.85 -32.91
N LYS A 459 -10.80 -38.19 -31.86
CA LYS A 459 -10.89 -39.59 -31.38
C LYS A 459 -11.36 -40.41 -32.56
N ARG A 460 -10.43 -41.17 -33.15
CA ARG A 460 -10.78 -42.20 -34.13
C ARG A 460 -11.69 -43.22 -33.43
N THR A 461 -12.96 -43.20 -33.74
CA THR A 461 -13.87 -44.31 -33.44
C THR A 461 -13.32 -45.56 -34.12
N PRO A 462 -13.18 -46.67 -33.42
CA PRO A 462 -12.79 -47.94 -34.05
C PRO A 462 -13.89 -48.34 -35.02
N SER A 463 -13.54 -48.48 -36.31
CA SER A 463 -14.40 -49.07 -37.33
C SER A 463 -14.66 -50.52 -37.00
N ALA A 464 -15.92 -50.87 -36.85
CA ALA A 464 -16.36 -52.26 -36.71
C ALA A 464 -16.02 -53.03 -37.99
N LYS A 465 -15.05 -53.92 -37.95
CA LYS A 465 -14.83 -54.93 -38.96
C LYS A 465 -15.79 -56.10 -38.73
N THR A 466 -16.67 -56.33 -39.68
CA THR A 466 -17.49 -57.53 -39.89
C THR A 466 -16.68 -58.84 -39.70
N ALA A 467 -17.09 -59.61 -38.75
CA ALA A 467 -16.55 -60.97 -38.54
C ALA A 467 -17.33 -61.96 -39.38
N HIS A 468 -16.62 -62.69 -40.25
CA HIS A 468 -17.08 -63.89 -40.86
C HIS A 468 -16.85 -65.09 -39.92
N SER A 469 -17.85 -65.96 -39.91
CA SER A 469 -17.96 -67.19 -39.19
C SER A 469 -16.81 -68.20 -39.42
N GLY A 470 -16.43 -68.92 -38.38
CA GLY A 470 -15.54 -70.07 -38.43
C GLY A 470 -15.52 -70.79 -37.08
N SER A 471 -16.29 -71.83 -37.00
CA SER A 471 -16.38 -72.81 -35.90
C SER A 471 -15.06 -73.55 -35.65
N ARG A 472 -14.75 -73.83 -34.37
CA ARG A 472 -14.29 -75.10 -33.76
C ARG A 472 -13.72 -74.81 -32.36
N SER A 473 -14.44 -75.23 -31.36
CA SER A 473 -14.30 -76.44 -30.52
C SER A 473 -13.01 -76.55 -29.65
N VAL A 474 -13.28 -76.71 -28.37
CA VAL A 474 -12.59 -77.53 -27.35
C VAL A 474 -11.48 -76.92 -26.52
N ALA A 475 -11.68 -76.82 -25.28
CA ALA A 475 -11.23 -77.52 -24.10
C ALA A 475 -10.77 -76.55 -22.95
N HIS A 476 -11.44 -76.80 -21.87
CA HIS A 476 -11.02 -76.80 -20.45
C HIS A 476 -9.68 -76.24 -20.05
N SER A 477 -9.69 -75.29 -19.09
CA SER A 477 -9.13 -75.59 -17.77
C SER A 477 -9.57 -74.58 -16.73
N ARG A 478 -9.97 -75.06 -15.60
CA ARG A 478 -10.32 -74.38 -14.35
C ARG A 478 -9.04 -73.85 -13.68
N CYS A 479 -9.15 -72.74 -13.04
CA CYS A 479 -8.64 -72.57 -11.67
C CYS A 479 -9.25 -71.36 -10.97
N CYS A 480 -9.89 -71.62 -9.88
CA CYS A 480 -10.40 -70.71 -8.87
C CYS A 480 -9.26 -70.10 -8.04
N VAL A 481 -9.49 -68.94 -7.46
CA VAL A 481 -9.15 -68.43 -6.13
C VAL A 481 -9.29 -66.89 -6.26
N GLY A 482 -10.08 -66.11 -5.53
CA GLY A 482 -10.60 -66.19 -4.20
C GLY A 482 -10.72 -64.68 -3.82
N ALA A 483 -11.96 -64.16 -3.89
CA ALA A 483 -12.24 -62.80 -3.41
C ALA A 483 -12.35 -62.85 -1.88
N ARG A 484 -11.57 -62.02 -1.20
CA ARG A 484 -11.80 -61.68 0.21
C ARG A 484 -12.34 -60.26 0.30
N SER A 485 -13.57 -60.15 0.69
CA SER A 485 -14.25 -58.96 1.18
C SER A 485 -13.70 -58.60 2.56
N LEU A 486 -13.28 -57.34 2.74
CA LEU A 486 -13.03 -56.77 4.05
C LEU A 486 -14.23 -55.87 4.41
N GLN A 487 -14.93 -56.30 5.46
CA GLN A 487 -15.98 -55.52 6.11
C GLN A 487 -15.36 -54.47 7.06
N PRO A 488 -16.04 -53.35 7.31
CA PRO A 488 -15.58 -52.31 8.24
C PRO A 488 -15.97 -52.66 9.69
N THR A 489 -15.05 -52.46 10.60
CA THR A 489 -15.23 -52.55 12.06
C THR A 489 -15.96 -51.32 12.64
N PRO A 490 -16.81 -51.50 13.67
CA PRO A 490 -17.55 -50.38 14.30
C PRO A 490 -16.70 -49.61 15.35
N PRO A 491 -17.10 -48.39 15.72
CA PRO A 491 -16.34 -47.54 16.66
C PRO A 491 -16.53 -47.99 18.12
N VAL A 492 -15.43 -47.95 18.86
CA VAL A 492 -15.35 -48.19 20.31
C VAL A 492 -15.93 -47.01 21.06
N GLN A 493 -17.02 -47.21 21.77
CA GLN A 493 -17.56 -46.33 22.78
C GLN A 493 -16.65 -46.36 24.02
N ARG A 494 -16.06 -45.22 24.38
CA ARG A 494 -15.46 -44.99 25.70
C ARG A 494 -16.50 -44.40 26.64
N ALA A 495 -16.82 -45.19 27.70
CA ALA A 495 -17.68 -44.82 28.80
C ALA A 495 -17.02 -43.69 29.63
N PHE A 496 -17.77 -42.62 29.86
CA PHE A 496 -17.46 -41.60 30.84
C PHE A 496 -17.84 -42.15 32.24
N ARG A 497 -16.86 -42.26 33.11
CA ARG A 497 -17.03 -42.51 34.51
C ARG A 497 -17.14 -41.17 35.26
N THR A 498 -18.29 -40.90 35.82
CA THR A 498 -18.55 -39.75 36.70
C THR A 498 -17.97 -40.03 38.07
N GLU A 499 -16.99 -39.26 38.48
CA GLU A 499 -16.61 -39.18 39.90
C GLU A 499 -17.12 -37.85 40.47
N ARG A 500 -18.04 -38.00 41.43
CA ARG A 500 -18.47 -36.93 42.34
C ARG A 500 -17.43 -36.80 43.45
N SER A 501 -16.93 -35.61 43.69
CA SER A 501 -16.26 -35.27 44.93
C SER A 501 -16.73 -33.91 45.45
N ARG A 502 -16.98 -33.95 46.75
CA ARG A 502 -17.64 -32.98 47.67
C ARG A 502 -16.82 -31.70 47.88
N PRO A 503 -17.45 -30.65 48.47
CA PRO A 503 -16.86 -29.36 48.68
C PRO A 503 -16.00 -29.26 49.94
N LYS A 504 -14.92 -28.47 49.93
CA LYS A 504 -14.22 -28.02 51.13
C LYS A 504 -14.17 -26.50 51.22
N ALA A 505 -14.85 -26.04 52.23
CA ALA A 505 -14.55 -25.07 53.27
C ALA A 505 -13.75 -23.78 52.93
N ARG A 506 -14.39 -22.69 53.30
CA ARG A 506 -13.90 -21.33 53.51
C ARG A 506 -12.67 -21.27 54.40
N ALA A 507 -11.70 -20.45 54.06
CA ALA A 507 -10.83 -19.80 55.03
C ALA A 507 -10.81 -18.28 54.79
N ARG A 508 -11.03 -17.54 55.88
CA ARG A 508 -10.98 -16.07 55.99
C ARG A 508 -9.53 -15.61 56.21
N TRP A 509 -9.24 -14.50 55.78
CA TRP A 509 -8.32 -13.41 55.98
C TRP A 509 -7.48 -13.33 57.30
N PRO A 510 -6.43 -12.56 57.28
CA PRO A 510 -6.48 -11.11 57.38
C PRO A 510 -5.99 -10.36 56.12
#